data_a5484bfe55eaed73725b0c254c375aaf
#
_entry.id   a5484bfe55eaed73725b0c254c375aaf
#
_cell.length_a   1.000
_cell.length_b   1.000
_cell.length_c   1.000
_cell.angle_alpha   90.00
_cell.angle_beta   90.00
_cell.angle_gamma   90.00
#
_symmetry.space_group_name_H-M   'P 1'
#
loop_
_entity.id
_entity.type
_entity.pdbx_description
1 polymer ?
#
loop_
_entity_poly.entity_id
_entity_poly.type
_entity_poly.pdbx_seq_one_letter_code
_entity_poly.pdbx_strand_id
1 'polypeptide(L)'
;MSYKRKKQQSRQTALLIALIVLALAAIGVLIALISGSRGSKPTPGPGAKDTQKPAVTETAGPDAEATPEVTEAPTPEPTEEPVVYREASPHDSAKAANYGFTTKMTVNGSSADTFTGEPVVFLHNDEYQQAEGVLSFRGSCFRQDPYFGTAKVDAGKLRILWHRDTYSVPKGEGGNYSGVWTGSGWTGQALVVRWDRETKAIMNMFDWAKEKDGLIEVIYATMDGNIYFYDMETGEPTRNKLVFGVPFKGSGTVDPRGWPILYVGQGDHYKESGKESKFYAISLIDGHVLGTFGNKPDSFALRSFHAYDSAPIVDAATDTLFYPGENGIFYRIKLNTSYDKAAGTLTIDPETPVKVRYEAIRTQSGKYWLGYEASAVAWRHYVYLCDNAGFMQCVDVDTMKTVWVQDIWDDTNATPCFEEDPENGTGYLYVGNTLDNKMDSNGKGKVAFFKIDACSGEIIWQKEYEVYTDKHVTGGFQGSAVLGRGELEGLVITTYSSVGNGYAGYVVAYDKQTGEEVWKYRVTGYTWCSPVAMYDANGKAYIIVCNCTGDICVLDGKGNELDKINVESNIEASPVAFDNYIVIGTRVKGIYGIEIY
;
A
#
# COMPACT_ATOMS: atom_id res chain seq x y z
N MET A 1 -30.68 9.38 46.51
CA MET A 1 -30.81 8.88 45.12
C MET A 1 -29.96 7.64 44.77
N SER A 2 -29.07 7.18 45.61
CA SER A 2 -28.11 6.07 45.31
C SER A 2 -28.69 4.65 45.43
N TYR A 3 -29.64 4.39 46.33
CA TYR A 3 -30.17 3.05 46.60
C TYR A 3 -31.09 2.50 45.48
N LYS A 4 -31.91 3.37 44.86
CA LYS A 4 -32.78 2.94 43.73
C LYS A 4 -32.00 2.60 42.47
N ARG A 5 -30.88 3.29 42.19
CA ARG A 5 -30.01 2.98 41.02
C ARG A 5 -29.29 1.63 41.18
N LYS A 6 -28.77 1.31 42.38
CA LYS A 6 -28.11 -0.01 42.61
C LYS A 6 -29.09 -1.17 42.45
N LYS A 7 -30.35 -1.03 42.89
CA LYS A 7 -31.38 -2.08 42.76
C LYS A 7 -31.85 -2.28 41.31
N GLN A 8 -31.83 -1.21 40.51
CA GLN A 8 -32.16 -1.30 39.08
C GLN A 8 -31.01 -1.95 38.29
N GLN A 9 -29.77 -1.61 38.58
CA GLN A 9 -28.58 -2.24 37.98
C GLN A 9 -28.49 -3.74 38.31
N SER A 10 -28.75 -4.14 39.56
CA SER A 10 -28.78 -5.55 39.95
C SER A 10 -29.88 -6.35 39.26
N ARG A 11 -31.04 -5.77 38.97
CA ARG A 11 -32.12 -6.43 38.19
C ARG A 11 -31.76 -6.56 36.72
N GLN A 12 -31.09 -5.58 36.14
CA GLN A 12 -30.63 -5.66 34.73
C GLN A 12 -29.52 -6.71 34.57
N THR A 13 -28.60 -6.81 35.51
CA THR A 13 -27.55 -7.84 35.50
C THR A 13 -28.13 -9.24 35.66
N ALA A 14 -29.11 -9.44 36.53
CA ALA A 14 -29.79 -10.71 36.71
C ALA A 14 -30.58 -11.14 35.45
N LEU A 15 -31.21 -10.20 34.76
CA LEU A 15 -31.94 -10.46 33.50
C LEU A 15 -30.98 -10.83 32.37
N LEU A 16 -29.81 -10.18 32.30
CA LEU A 16 -28.77 -10.48 31.29
C LEU A 16 -28.19 -11.88 31.50
N ILE A 17 -27.92 -12.27 32.74
CA ILE A 17 -27.43 -13.62 33.08
C ILE A 17 -28.47 -14.68 32.70
N ALA A 18 -29.75 -14.44 32.97
CA ALA A 18 -30.82 -15.36 32.60
C ALA A 18 -30.96 -15.54 31.07
N LEU A 19 -30.78 -14.47 30.29
CA LEU A 19 -30.80 -14.52 28.82
C LEU A 19 -29.59 -15.29 28.26
N ILE A 20 -28.41 -15.14 28.86
CA ILE A 20 -27.21 -15.87 28.45
C ILE A 20 -27.38 -17.39 28.72
N VAL A 21 -27.95 -17.77 29.86
CA VAL A 21 -28.22 -19.19 30.19
C VAL A 21 -29.23 -19.80 29.23
N LEU A 22 -30.26 -19.06 28.84
CA LEU A 22 -31.22 -19.52 27.85
C LEU A 22 -30.62 -19.69 26.45
N ALA A 23 -29.75 -18.77 26.04
CA ALA A 23 -29.04 -18.87 24.77
C ALA A 23 -28.10 -20.09 24.72
N LEU A 24 -27.35 -20.37 25.80
CA LEU A 24 -26.51 -21.56 25.89
C LEU A 24 -27.29 -22.87 25.89
N ALA A 25 -28.46 -22.90 26.51
CA ALA A 25 -29.35 -24.06 26.46
C ALA A 25 -29.91 -24.33 25.02
N ALA A 26 -30.25 -23.26 24.29
CA ALA A 26 -30.68 -23.35 22.89
C ALA A 26 -29.60 -23.90 21.97
N ILE A 27 -28.36 -23.46 22.17
CA ILE A 27 -27.17 -23.95 21.42
C ILE A 27 -26.92 -25.43 21.71
N GLY A 28 -27.09 -25.87 22.95
CA GLY A 28 -26.95 -27.28 23.34
C GLY A 28 -27.96 -28.18 22.64
N VAL A 29 -29.22 -27.73 22.50
CA VAL A 29 -30.28 -28.47 21.77
C VAL A 29 -29.96 -28.51 20.25
N LEU A 30 -29.45 -27.44 19.68
CA LEU A 30 -29.06 -27.40 18.25
C LEU A 30 -27.92 -28.36 17.93
N ILE A 31 -26.91 -28.46 18.80
CA ILE A 31 -25.80 -29.42 18.65
C ILE A 31 -26.29 -30.85 18.75
N ALA A 32 -27.24 -31.15 19.63
CA ALA A 32 -27.86 -32.49 19.76
C ALA A 32 -28.66 -32.92 18.52
N LEU A 33 -29.33 -31.97 17.87
CA LEU A 33 -30.07 -32.22 16.63
C LEU A 33 -29.18 -32.46 15.41
N ILE A 34 -28.00 -31.82 15.35
CA ILE A 34 -27.02 -31.99 14.27
C ILE A 34 -26.25 -33.31 14.41
N SER A 35 -26.09 -33.84 15.62
CA SER A 35 -25.36 -35.07 15.89
C SER A 35 -26.18 -36.35 15.60
N GLY A 36 -27.49 -36.22 15.35
CA GLY A 36 -28.42 -37.35 15.19
C GLY A 36 -28.59 -37.92 13.77
N SER A 37 -27.94 -37.34 12.74
CA SER A 37 -28.08 -37.83 11.36
C SER A 37 -26.79 -38.40 10.79
N ARG A 38 -26.45 -39.63 11.16
CA ARG A 38 -25.48 -40.47 10.43
C ARG A 38 -26.19 -41.73 9.93
N GLY A 39 -26.32 -41.83 8.61
CA GLY A 39 -26.82 -43.01 7.95
C GLY A 39 -26.27 -43.17 6.53
N SER A 40 -25.45 -44.20 6.38
CA SER A 40 -25.17 -45.07 5.22
C SER A 40 -24.32 -44.59 4.03
N LYS A 41 -23.22 -45.28 3.87
CA LYS A 41 -22.37 -45.43 2.67
C LYS A 41 -23.08 -46.31 1.62
N PRO A 42 -22.77 -46.20 0.34
CA PRO A 42 -22.77 -47.32 -0.59
C PRO A 42 -21.37 -47.69 -1.10
N THR A 43 -21.21 -48.99 -1.32
CA THR A 43 -20.03 -49.72 -1.78
C THR A 43 -19.90 -49.72 -3.32
N PRO A 44 -18.69 -49.93 -3.88
CA PRO A 44 -18.42 -49.81 -5.33
C PRO A 44 -18.62 -51.12 -6.09
N GLY A 45 -18.90 -51.03 -7.39
CA GLY A 45 -18.94 -52.13 -8.33
C GLY A 45 -18.09 -51.88 -9.56
N PRO A 46 -17.65 -52.90 -10.31
CA PRO A 46 -16.35 -52.93 -10.98
C PRO A 46 -16.36 -52.79 -12.52
N GLY A 47 -15.25 -52.28 -13.02
CA GLY A 47 -14.47 -52.67 -14.18
C GLY A 47 -15.05 -52.76 -15.63
N ALA A 48 -14.31 -52.17 -16.55
CA ALA A 48 -13.98 -52.75 -17.87
C ALA A 48 -13.00 -51.83 -18.62
N LYS A 49 -11.78 -52.25 -18.77
CA LYS A 49 -11.03 -52.79 -19.94
C LYS A 49 -10.75 -51.81 -21.09
N ASP A 50 -9.44 -51.61 -21.21
CA ASP A 50 -8.57 -51.40 -22.41
C ASP A 50 -9.18 -51.55 -23.79
N THR A 51 -8.82 -50.62 -24.67
CA THR A 51 -8.46 -50.99 -26.06
C THR A 51 -7.37 -50.05 -26.63
N GLN A 52 -6.39 -50.71 -27.24
CA GLN A 52 -5.15 -50.22 -27.81
C GLN A 52 -5.33 -49.45 -29.12
N LYS A 53 -4.35 -48.58 -29.35
CA LYS A 53 -3.96 -47.91 -30.59
C LYS A 53 -3.38 -48.91 -31.59
N PRO A 54 -3.44 -48.70 -32.91
CA PRO A 54 -2.36 -49.13 -33.81
C PRO A 54 -1.61 -47.97 -34.43
N ALA A 55 -0.30 -48.15 -34.50
CA ALA A 55 0.67 -47.33 -35.19
C ALA A 55 0.58 -47.55 -36.69
N VAL A 56 0.82 -46.49 -37.45
CA VAL A 56 1.10 -46.57 -38.91
C VAL A 56 2.49 -46.02 -39.14
N THR A 57 3.29 -46.90 -39.76
CA THR A 57 4.65 -46.66 -40.27
C THR A 57 4.53 -46.14 -41.71
N GLU A 58 5.17 -45.03 -42.03
CA GLU A 58 5.40 -44.66 -43.43
C GLU A 58 6.89 -44.64 -43.77
N THR A 59 7.17 -45.27 -44.89
CA THR A 59 8.47 -45.53 -45.51
C THR A 59 8.97 -44.33 -46.30
N ALA A 60 10.27 -44.17 -46.30
CA ALA A 60 11.04 -43.19 -47.06
C ALA A 60 11.09 -43.52 -48.57
N GLY A 61 11.07 -42.49 -49.37
CA GLY A 61 11.43 -42.52 -50.80
C GLY A 61 12.31 -41.32 -51.17
N PRO A 62 13.14 -41.38 -52.21
CA PRO A 62 14.42 -40.69 -52.24
C PRO A 62 14.44 -39.33 -52.98
N ASP A 63 15.40 -38.53 -52.59
CA ASP A 63 16.18 -37.48 -53.28
C ASP A 63 15.53 -36.59 -54.36
N ALA A 64 15.39 -35.30 -53.99
CA ALA A 64 15.45 -34.20 -54.95
C ALA A 64 16.43 -33.13 -54.40
N GLU A 65 17.43 -32.79 -55.24
CA GLU A 65 18.45 -31.77 -55.01
C GLU A 65 17.82 -30.41 -54.64
N ALA A 66 18.17 -29.87 -53.48
CA ALA A 66 17.80 -28.54 -53.08
C ALA A 66 18.84 -27.51 -53.53
N THR A 67 18.41 -26.57 -54.32
CA THR A 67 19.12 -25.32 -54.64
C THR A 67 19.31 -24.51 -53.35
N PRO A 68 20.48 -23.89 -53.09
CA PRO A 68 20.66 -23.09 -51.88
C PRO A 68 19.82 -21.81 -51.96
N GLU A 69 18.86 -21.72 -51.07
CA GLU A 69 18.09 -20.50 -50.80
C GLU A 69 19.02 -19.47 -50.14
N VAL A 70 19.19 -18.33 -50.78
CA VAL A 70 19.95 -17.20 -50.23
C VAL A 70 19.12 -16.65 -49.06
N THR A 71 19.51 -16.99 -47.86
CA THR A 71 18.94 -16.38 -46.63
C THR A 71 19.37 -14.91 -46.60
N GLU A 72 18.46 -13.99 -46.88
CA GLU A 72 18.66 -12.56 -46.59
C GLU A 72 18.93 -12.42 -45.11
N ALA A 73 20.01 -11.71 -44.77
CA ALA A 73 20.31 -11.37 -43.38
C ALA A 73 19.12 -10.56 -42.80
N PRO A 74 18.69 -10.84 -41.56
CA PRO A 74 17.62 -10.08 -40.96
C PRO A 74 17.97 -8.58 -40.96
N THR A 75 17.08 -7.78 -41.51
CA THR A 75 17.15 -6.31 -41.41
C THR A 75 17.24 -5.98 -39.92
N PRO A 76 18.24 -5.20 -39.47
CA PRO A 76 18.29 -4.81 -38.08
C PRO A 76 16.98 -4.06 -37.73
N GLU A 77 16.32 -4.47 -36.64
CA GLU A 77 15.20 -3.75 -36.11
C GLU A 77 15.63 -2.30 -35.87
N PRO A 78 14.79 -1.31 -36.17
CA PRO A 78 15.10 0.07 -35.90
C PRO A 78 15.36 0.22 -34.38
N THR A 79 16.58 0.59 -34.04
CA THR A 79 16.92 0.96 -32.64
C THR A 79 16.12 2.21 -32.33
N GLU A 80 15.16 2.12 -31.43
CA GLU A 80 14.43 3.30 -30.94
C GLU A 80 15.43 4.30 -30.39
N GLU A 81 15.29 5.56 -30.75
CA GLU A 81 16.14 6.62 -30.19
C GLU A 81 15.86 6.72 -28.69
N PRO A 82 16.89 6.87 -27.84
CA PRO A 82 16.69 6.96 -26.40
C PRO A 82 15.84 8.19 -26.07
N VAL A 83 14.81 8.00 -25.24
CA VAL A 83 13.95 9.08 -24.77
C VAL A 83 14.76 10.11 -23.97
N VAL A 84 14.63 11.38 -24.33
CA VAL A 84 15.30 12.50 -23.62
C VAL A 84 14.30 13.20 -22.73
N TYR A 85 14.38 12.94 -21.42
CA TYR A 85 13.58 13.64 -20.44
C TYR A 85 14.16 15.00 -20.05
N ARG A 86 13.28 15.97 -19.81
CA ARG A 86 13.65 17.30 -19.30
C ARG A 86 14.20 17.20 -17.88
N GLU A 87 15.22 18.00 -17.56
CA GLU A 87 15.63 18.16 -16.16
C GLU A 87 14.59 18.99 -15.39
N ALA A 88 14.44 18.70 -14.09
CA ALA A 88 13.48 19.42 -13.27
C ALA A 88 13.90 20.88 -13.07
N SER A 89 12.94 21.80 -13.30
CA SER A 89 13.12 23.25 -13.13
C SER A 89 11.77 23.87 -12.77
N PRO A 90 11.69 24.74 -11.74
CA PRO A 90 10.40 25.19 -11.23
C PRO A 90 9.64 26.09 -12.21
N HIS A 91 8.36 25.76 -12.45
CA HIS A 91 7.37 26.69 -13.01
C HIS A 91 7.20 27.90 -12.07
N ASP A 92 6.68 29.02 -12.60
CA ASP A 92 6.52 30.26 -11.80
C ASP A 92 5.67 30.04 -10.54
N SER A 93 4.62 29.22 -10.60
CA SER A 93 3.78 28.86 -9.43
C SER A 93 4.49 27.96 -8.42
N ALA A 94 5.50 27.21 -8.85
CA ALA A 94 6.17 26.19 -8.05
C ALA A 94 7.55 26.65 -7.50
N LYS A 95 7.84 27.96 -7.56
CA LYS A 95 9.08 28.48 -6.99
C LYS A 95 9.02 28.49 -5.45
N ALA A 96 9.98 27.90 -4.79
CA ALA A 96 10.12 27.86 -3.33
C ALA A 96 9.99 29.26 -2.68
N ALA A 97 10.50 30.27 -3.33
CA ALA A 97 10.42 31.67 -2.87
C ALA A 97 8.99 32.19 -2.68
N ASN A 98 8.01 31.69 -3.47
CA ASN A 98 6.61 32.09 -3.36
C ASN A 98 6.03 31.77 -1.96
N TYR A 99 6.59 30.79 -1.29
CA TYR A 99 6.10 30.25 -0.01
C TYR A 99 7.04 30.57 1.16
N GLY A 100 8.13 31.32 0.90
CA GLY A 100 9.23 31.50 1.87
C GLY A 100 9.83 30.15 2.27
N PHE A 101 9.83 29.21 1.35
CA PHE A 101 10.29 27.85 1.58
C PHE A 101 11.83 27.78 1.56
N THR A 102 12.41 27.26 2.61
CA THR A 102 13.85 27.06 2.76
C THR A 102 14.12 25.68 3.35
N THR A 103 15.26 25.11 3.04
CA THR A 103 15.66 23.79 3.55
C THR A 103 16.88 23.90 4.48
N LYS A 104 16.94 22.99 5.42
CA LYS A 104 18.12 22.73 6.27
C LYS A 104 18.53 21.27 6.09
N MET A 105 19.83 21.03 6.15
CA MET A 105 20.40 19.70 5.93
C MET A 105 21.41 19.34 7.02
N THR A 106 21.52 18.05 7.34
CA THR A 106 22.65 17.50 8.09
C THR A 106 23.30 16.38 7.32
N VAL A 107 24.62 16.36 7.30
CA VAL A 107 25.47 15.30 6.73
C VAL A 107 26.42 14.82 7.82
N ASN A 108 26.51 13.52 8.02
CA ASN A 108 27.32 12.94 9.11
C ASN A 108 27.01 13.56 10.49
N GLY A 109 25.72 13.88 10.75
CA GLY A 109 25.26 14.47 12.01
C GLY A 109 25.56 15.95 12.19
N SER A 110 26.21 16.62 11.24
CA SER A 110 26.57 18.04 11.28
C SER A 110 25.77 18.84 10.26
N SER A 111 25.45 20.11 10.57
CA SER A 111 24.81 21.01 9.61
C SER A 111 25.66 21.18 8.35
N ALA A 112 25.01 21.13 7.19
CA ALA A 112 25.67 21.26 5.89
C ALA A 112 24.78 22.05 4.92
N ASP A 113 25.42 22.83 4.03
CA ASP A 113 24.74 23.57 2.96
C ASP A 113 24.76 22.80 1.64
N THR A 114 25.60 21.79 1.52
CA THR A 114 25.78 20.99 0.31
C THR A 114 25.98 19.51 0.66
N PHE A 115 25.50 18.67 -0.23
CA PHE A 115 25.73 17.24 -0.25
C PHE A 115 25.89 16.80 -1.69
N THR A 116 26.72 15.80 -1.93
CA THR A 116 26.81 15.09 -3.20
C THR A 116 26.90 13.60 -2.87
N GLY A 117 25.86 12.88 -3.20
CA GLY A 117 25.80 11.44 -3.01
C GLY A 117 26.25 10.67 -4.25
N GLU A 118 26.28 9.37 -4.14
CA GLU A 118 26.36 8.46 -5.26
C GLU A 118 25.12 8.69 -6.15
N PRO A 119 25.28 8.86 -7.48
CA PRO A 119 24.15 9.11 -8.38
C PRO A 119 23.12 7.97 -8.34
N VAL A 120 21.87 8.35 -8.18
CA VAL A 120 20.71 7.45 -8.11
C VAL A 120 19.95 7.55 -9.42
N VAL A 121 19.51 6.39 -9.94
CA VAL A 121 18.60 6.35 -11.09
C VAL A 121 17.49 5.34 -10.79
N PHE A 122 16.34 5.84 -10.37
CA PHE A 122 15.17 4.98 -10.22
C PHE A 122 14.72 4.50 -11.58
N LEU A 123 14.67 3.18 -11.72
CA LEU A 123 14.29 2.49 -12.93
C LEU A 123 12.81 2.69 -13.25
N HIS A 124 12.44 2.38 -14.48
CA HIS A 124 11.04 2.30 -14.90
C HIS A 124 10.24 1.36 -14.01
N ASN A 125 8.93 1.55 -14.00
CA ASN A 125 8.03 0.85 -13.08
C ASN A 125 8.16 -0.68 -13.11
N ASP A 126 8.28 -1.26 -14.28
CA ASP A 126 8.40 -2.71 -14.53
C ASP A 126 9.81 -3.28 -14.28
N GLU A 127 10.82 -2.40 -14.22
CA GLU A 127 12.21 -2.78 -13.94
C GLU A 127 12.59 -2.57 -12.46
N TYR A 128 11.74 -1.86 -11.69
CA TYR A 128 12.07 -1.48 -10.30
C TYR A 128 12.25 -2.69 -9.39
N GLN A 129 11.49 -3.76 -9.58
CA GLN A 129 11.52 -4.93 -8.71
C GLN A 129 11.92 -6.20 -9.46
N GLN A 130 12.63 -7.10 -8.76
CA GLN A 130 13.14 -8.37 -9.32
C GLN A 130 12.38 -9.60 -8.83
N ALA A 131 11.48 -9.46 -7.83
CA ALA A 131 10.61 -10.54 -7.38
C ALA A 131 9.16 -10.28 -7.82
N GLU A 132 8.43 -11.35 -8.11
CA GLU A 132 7.01 -11.27 -8.44
C GLU A 132 6.18 -10.89 -7.21
N GLY A 133 5.33 -9.89 -7.35
CA GLY A 133 4.43 -9.47 -6.29
C GLY A 133 4.22 -7.96 -6.22
N VAL A 134 3.63 -7.52 -5.12
CA VAL A 134 3.47 -6.12 -4.73
C VAL A 134 4.36 -5.88 -3.51
N LEU A 135 5.60 -5.47 -3.78
CA LEU A 135 6.68 -5.42 -2.78
C LEU A 135 6.67 -4.16 -1.93
N SER A 136 5.90 -3.15 -2.30
CA SER A 136 5.79 -1.88 -1.58
C SER A 136 4.37 -1.33 -1.67
N PHE A 137 4.06 -0.29 -0.92
CA PHE A 137 2.76 0.39 -1.02
C PHE A 137 2.52 0.83 -2.47
N ARG A 138 1.40 0.39 -3.04
CA ARG A 138 0.99 0.67 -4.43
C ARG A 138 2.00 0.17 -5.48
N GLY A 139 2.72 -0.92 -5.21
CA GLY A 139 3.62 -1.58 -6.15
C GLY A 139 5.04 -1.06 -6.12
N SER A 140 5.47 -0.34 -7.13
CA SER A 140 6.84 0.15 -7.31
C SER A 140 7.07 1.54 -6.71
N CYS A 141 8.20 2.15 -7.05
CA CYS A 141 8.50 3.54 -6.72
C CYS A 141 7.58 4.57 -7.42
N PHE A 142 6.82 4.19 -8.45
CA PHE A 142 5.82 5.01 -9.12
C PHE A 142 4.47 5.02 -8.40
N ARG A 143 4.22 4.07 -7.50
CA ARG A 143 3.00 3.98 -6.68
C ARG A 143 1.70 3.87 -7.48
N GLN A 144 1.71 3.29 -8.67
CA GLN A 144 0.58 3.30 -9.60
C GLN A 144 -0.24 2.02 -9.61
N ASP A 145 0.30 0.88 -9.17
CA ASP A 145 -0.34 -0.43 -9.32
C ASP A 145 -0.17 -1.33 -8.09
N PRO A 146 -1.22 -1.52 -7.26
CA PRO A 146 -1.22 -2.46 -6.14
C PRO A 146 -1.64 -3.88 -6.56
N TYR A 147 -1.52 -4.22 -7.84
CA TYR A 147 -1.89 -5.48 -8.44
C TYR A 147 -0.74 -6.11 -9.22
N PHE A 148 -0.53 -7.40 -9.05
CA PHE A 148 0.42 -8.21 -9.81
C PHE A 148 -0.28 -9.42 -10.42
N GLY A 149 0.11 -9.80 -11.64
CA GLY A 149 -0.37 -10.99 -12.33
C GLY A 149 -1.53 -10.74 -13.30
N THR A 150 -2.34 -11.78 -13.55
CA THR A 150 -3.44 -11.75 -14.52
C THR A 150 -4.66 -12.45 -13.91
N ALA A 151 -5.77 -11.74 -13.80
CA ALA A 151 -7.01 -12.29 -13.27
C ALA A 151 -7.70 -13.23 -14.27
N LYS A 152 -8.25 -14.33 -13.75
CA LYS A 152 -9.09 -15.27 -14.51
C LYS A 152 -10.51 -15.17 -13.96
N VAL A 153 -11.31 -14.28 -14.54
CA VAL A 153 -12.63 -13.93 -14.00
C VAL A 153 -13.72 -14.38 -14.98
N ASP A 154 -14.56 -15.30 -14.54
CA ASP A 154 -15.69 -15.82 -15.34
C ASP A 154 -17.00 -15.07 -15.00
N ALA A 155 -17.30 -14.88 -13.71
CA ALA A 155 -18.57 -14.34 -13.24
C ALA A 155 -18.48 -12.89 -12.72
N GLY A 156 -17.28 -12.39 -12.42
CA GLY A 156 -17.09 -11.06 -11.81
C GLY A 156 -17.63 -10.97 -10.39
N LYS A 157 -17.56 -12.07 -9.63
CA LYS A 157 -18.08 -12.19 -8.28
C LYS A 157 -17.00 -12.40 -7.25
N LEU A 158 -17.28 -11.99 -6.02
CA LEU A 158 -16.37 -12.09 -4.88
C LEU A 158 -16.77 -13.26 -3.98
N ARG A 159 -15.76 -13.95 -3.41
CA ARG A 159 -15.98 -14.89 -2.31
C ARG A 159 -14.86 -14.77 -1.28
N ILE A 160 -15.21 -14.86 0.00
CA ILE A 160 -14.24 -14.93 1.09
C ILE A 160 -13.67 -16.35 1.11
N LEU A 161 -12.34 -16.46 0.98
CA LEU A 161 -11.63 -17.73 1.07
C LEU A 161 -11.25 -18.04 2.51
N TRP A 162 -10.76 -17.05 3.23
CA TRP A 162 -10.29 -17.20 4.60
C TRP A 162 -10.39 -15.89 5.39
N HIS A 163 -10.33 -16.04 6.70
CA HIS A 163 -10.27 -14.96 7.67
C HIS A 163 -9.28 -15.32 8.78
N ARG A 164 -8.48 -14.34 9.23
CA ARG A 164 -7.56 -14.48 10.36
C ARG A 164 -7.74 -13.31 11.32
N ASP A 165 -7.95 -13.61 12.59
CA ASP A 165 -8.09 -12.62 13.65
C ASP A 165 -6.80 -11.86 13.89
N THR A 166 -6.92 -10.57 14.19
CA THR A 166 -5.86 -9.73 14.73
C THR A 166 -6.13 -9.44 16.22
N TYR A 167 -5.16 -8.83 16.88
CA TYR A 167 -5.25 -8.51 18.30
C TYR A 167 -5.42 -6.99 18.52
N SER A 168 -5.00 -6.50 19.68
CA SER A 168 -4.99 -5.09 20.03
C SER A 168 -3.79 -4.76 20.89
N VAL A 169 -3.34 -3.50 20.82
CA VAL A 169 -2.35 -2.92 21.74
C VAL A 169 -2.91 -1.64 22.35
N PRO A 170 -2.58 -1.31 23.61
CA PRO A 170 -2.97 -0.02 24.19
C PRO A 170 -2.45 1.14 23.34
N LYS A 171 -3.22 2.23 23.25
CA LYS A 171 -2.73 3.49 22.68
C LYS A 171 -1.69 4.09 23.62
N GLY A 172 -0.63 4.67 23.03
CA GLY A 172 0.41 5.35 23.80
C GLY A 172 -0.15 6.54 24.59
N GLU A 173 0.47 6.90 25.71
CA GLU A 173 0.04 8.00 26.60
C GLU A 173 0.32 9.40 26.02
N GLY A 174 0.49 9.53 24.72
CA GLY A 174 0.94 10.77 24.06
C GLY A 174 -0.10 11.83 23.82
N GLY A 175 -1.38 11.52 23.94
CA GLY A 175 -2.50 12.42 23.67
C GLY A 175 -3.75 12.04 24.46
N ASN A 176 -4.87 12.69 24.20
CA ASN A 176 -6.18 12.39 24.79
C ASN A 176 -6.75 11.02 24.36
N TYR A 177 -5.90 10.04 24.02
CA TYR A 177 -6.27 8.75 23.48
C TYR A 177 -6.32 7.69 24.58
N SER A 178 -7.45 7.60 25.27
CA SER A 178 -7.79 6.38 26.00
C SER A 178 -8.28 5.32 25.01
N GLY A 179 -7.80 4.10 25.10
CA GLY A 179 -8.27 2.99 24.28
C GLY A 179 -7.17 2.12 23.72
N VAL A 180 -7.50 1.37 22.69
CA VAL A 180 -6.61 0.42 22.04
C VAL A 180 -6.52 0.67 20.53
N TRP A 181 -5.40 0.34 19.94
CA TRP A 181 -5.26 0.12 18.52
C TRP A 181 -5.65 -1.32 18.20
N THR A 182 -6.46 -1.52 17.18
CA THR A 182 -6.97 -2.84 16.77
C THR A 182 -6.87 -3.04 15.28
N GLY A 183 -6.83 -4.29 14.86
CA GLY A 183 -6.94 -4.67 13.46
C GLY A 183 -5.75 -4.30 12.63
N SER A 184 -5.99 -4.18 11.34
CA SER A 184 -4.99 -3.86 10.31
C SER A 184 -5.39 -2.60 9.52
N GLY A 185 -6.13 -1.72 10.12
CA GLY A 185 -6.60 -0.49 9.49
C GLY A 185 -5.57 0.60 9.45
N TRP A 186 -6.00 1.79 9.10
CA TRP A 186 -5.37 2.94 8.50
C TRP A 186 -5.17 2.68 6.99
N THR A 187 -4.65 3.61 6.24
CA THR A 187 -4.62 3.52 4.76
C THR A 187 -3.57 2.55 4.19
N GLY A 188 -2.75 1.91 5.03
CA GLY A 188 -1.73 0.95 4.61
C GLY A 188 -2.28 -0.31 3.95
N GLN A 189 -1.43 -1.06 3.27
CA GLN A 189 -1.76 -2.33 2.63
C GLN A 189 -0.79 -3.44 3.04
N ALA A 190 -1.20 -4.70 2.86
CA ALA A 190 -0.29 -5.84 2.92
C ALA A 190 0.67 -5.84 1.72
N LEU A 191 1.81 -6.52 1.86
CA LEU A 191 2.71 -6.87 0.77
C LEU A 191 2.45 -8.31 0.37
N VAL A 192 2.66 -8.64 -0.90
CA VAL A 192 2.54 -9.99 -1.43
C VAL A 192 3.75 -10.33 -2.29
N VAL A 193 4.36 -11.48 -2.02
CA VAL A 193 5.61 -11.89 -2.67
C VAL A 193 5.54 -13.35 -3.05
N ARG A 194 5.89 -13.67 -4.30
CA ARG A 194 6.20 -15.03 -4.72
C ARG A 194 7.72 -15.24 -4.64
N TRP A 195 8.16 -15.90 -3.56
CA TRP A 195 9.56 -16.20 -3.35
C TRP A 195 10.04 -17.33 -4.25
N ASP A 196 11.25 -17.22 -4.77
CA ASP A 196 11.90 -18.35 -5.42
C ASP A 196 12.22 -19.48 -4.42
N ARG A 197 12.48 -20.67 -4.94
CA ARG A 197 12.67 -21.88 -4.12
C ARG A 197 13.88 -21.79 -3.21
N GLU A 198 14.99 -21.23 -3.70
CA GLU A 198 16.23 -21.11 -2.93
C GLU A 198 16.06 -20.12 -1.78
N THR A 199 15.39 -19.00 -2.02
CA THR A 199 15.10 -18.00 -0.98
C THR A 199 14.18 -18.60 0.10
N LYS A 200 13.12 -19.34 -0.28
CA LYS A 200 12.27 -20.04 0.70
C LYS A 200 13.05 -21.05 1.55
N ALA A 201 14.01 -21.75 0.97
CA ALA A 201 14.77 -22.77 1.66
C ALA A 201 15.58 -22.23 2.85
N ILE A 202 16.11 -21.00 2.72
CA ILE A 202 16.90 -20.37 3.79
C ILE A 202 16.08 -19.61 4.83
N MET A 203 14.78 -19.37 4.56
CA MET A 203 13.89 -18.67 5.49
C MET A 203 13.41 -19.61 6.62
N ASN A 204 13.02 -19.03 7.75
CA ASN A 204 12.41 -19.74 8.88
C ASN A 204 10.92 -20.07 8.69
N MET A 205 10.52 -20.31 7.43
CA MET A 205 9.18 -20.79 7.09
C MET A 205 8.93 -22.21 7.64
N PHE A 206 7.66 -22.54 7.83
CA PHE A 206 7.25 -23.91 8.10
C PHE A 206 7.54 -24.82 6.89
N ASP A 207 7.82 -26.10 7.12
CA ASP A 207 8.24 -27.03 6.06
C ASP A 207 7.24 -27.08 4.90
N TRP A 208 5.93 -27.15 5.21
CA TRP A 208 4.89 -27.14 4.18
C TRP A 208 4.94 -25.90 3.27
N ALA A 209 5.28 -24.73 3.83
CA ALA A 209 5.36 -23.49 3.06
C ALA A 209 6.60 -23.44 2.18
N LYS A 210 7.73 -23.98 2.65
CA LYS A 210 8.94 -24.15 1.83
C LYS A 210 8.70 -25.08 0.65
N GLU A 211 7.92 -26.14 0.86
CA GLU A 211 7.63 -27.17 -0.15
C GLU A 211 6.53 -26.76 -1.13
N LYS A 212 5.63 -25.84 -0.76
CA LYS A 212 4.55 -25.39 -1.64
C LYS A 212 5.11 -24.66 -2.87
N ASP A 213 4.95 -25.25 -4.06
CA ASP A 213 5.28 -24.59 -5.30
C ASP A 213 4.32 -23.41 -5.54
N GLY A 214 4.85 -22.29 -6.08
CA GLY A 214 4.06 -21.11 -6.38
C GLY A 214 3.48 -20.37 -5.17
N LEU A 215 3.96 -20.65 -3.95
CA LEU A 215 3.52 -19.95 -2.73
C LEU A 215 3.62 -18.44 -2.90
N ILE A 216 2.51 -17.75 -2.70
CA ILE A 216 2.44 -16.30 -2.60
C ILE A 216 2.31 -15.95 -1.11
N GLU A 217 3.35 -15.36 -0.54
CA GLU A 217 3.35 -14.98 0.87
C GLU A 217 2.78 -13.58 1.05
N VAL A 218 1.77 -13.46 1.90
CA VAL A 218 1.26 -12.19 2.44
C VAL A 218 2.12 -11.79 3.62
N ILE A 219 2.65 -10.56 3.61
CA ILE A 219 3.39 -9.96 4.72
C ILE A 219 2.61 -8.75 5.18
N TYR A 220 2.07 -8.77 6.39
CA TYR A 220 1.20 -7.70 6.86
C TYR A 220 1.60 -7.17 8.23
N ALA A 221 2.16 -5.97 8.25
CA ALA A 221 2.38 -5.21 9.48
C ALA A 221 1.08 -4.48 9.86
N THR A 222 0.62 -4.63 11.10
CA THR A 222 -0.74 -4.30 11.53
C THR A 222 -0.79 -3.41 12.77
N MET A 223 -1.93 -2.77 13.00
CA MET A 223 -2.12 -1.82 14.11
C MET A 223 -2.11 -2.48 15.49
N ASP A 224 -2.19 -3.80 15.58
CA ASP A 224 -2.01 -4.54 16.83
C ASP A 224 -0.54 -4.78 17.19
N GLY A 225 0.40 -4.18 16.44
CA GLY A 225 1.84 -4.24 16.68
C GLY A 225 2.48 -5.56 16.31
N ASN A 226 1.88 -6.31 15.40
CA ASN A 226 2.40 -7.56 14.87
C ASN A 226 2.72 -7.45 13.37
N ILE A 227 3.58 -8.35 12.88
CA ILE A 227 3.75 -8.63 11.46
C ILE A 227 3.35 -10.07 11.22
N TYR A 228 2.34 -10.26 10.38
CA TYR A 228 1.77 -11.57 10.04
C TYR A 228 2.29 -12.05 8.69
N PHE A 229 2.34 -13.38 8.54
CA PHE A 229 2.80 -14.07 7.34
C PHE A 229 1.82 -15.17 7.00
N TYR A 230 1.16 -15.09 5.85
CA TYR A 230 0.14 -16.04 5.43
C TYR A 230 0.34 -16.47 3.97
N ASP A 231 -0.08 -17.68 3.67
CA ASP A 231 -0.35 -18.10 2.29
C ASP A 231 -1.57 -17.36 1.75
N MET A 232 -1.45 -16.71 0.60
CA MET A 232 -2.50 -15.87 0.05
C MET A 232 -3.77 -16.64 -0.32
N GLU A 233 -3.65 -17.90 -0.75
CA GLU A 233 -4.79 -18.74 -1.14
C GLU A 233 -5.58 -19.28 0.06
N THR A 234 -4.87 -19.71 1.11
CA THR A 234 -5.47 -20.48 2.21
C THR A 234 -5.52 -19.72 3.53
N GLY A 235 -4.74 -18.64 3.65
CA GLY A 235 -4.55 -17.92 4.90
C GLY A 235 -3.79 -18.72 5.96
N GLU A 236 -3.23 -19.89 5.64
CA GLU A 236 -2.42 -20.64 6.59
C GLU A 236 -1.12 -19.88 6.90
N PRO A 237 -0.69 -19.80 8.18
CA PRO A 237 0.56 -19.15 8.54
C PRO A 237 1.75 -19.83 7.85
N THR A 238 2.56 -19.05 7.13
CA THR A 238 3.78 -19.56 6.48
C THR A 238 4.95 -19.66 7.45
N ARG A 239 4.92 -18.86 8.50
CA ARG A 239 5.88 -18.80 9.63
C ARG A 239 5.24 -18.16 10.86
N ASN A 240 5.96 -18.13 11.98
CA ASN A 240 5.50 -17.41 13.16
C ASN A 240 5.46 -15.90 12.91
N LYS A 241 4.43 -15.22 13.43
CA LYS A 241 4.33 -13.76 13.41
C LYS A 241 5.44 -13.12 14.24
N LEU A 242 5.86 -11.92 13.88
CA LEU A 242 6.75 -11.08 14.68
C LEU A 242 5.92 -10.14 15.57
N VAL A 243 6.35 -9.94 16.82
CA VAL A 243 5.62 -9.16 17.83
C VAL A 243 6.47 -7.97 18.28
N PHE A 244 5.98 -6.76 18.01
CA PHE A 244 6.67 -5.51 18.37
C PHE A 244 5.92 -4.71 19.44
N GLY A 245 4.60 -4.89 19.57
CA GLY A 245 3.79 -4.24 20.62
C GLY A 245 3.58 -2.73 20.44
N VAL A 246 3.99 -2.15 19.31
CA VAL A 246 3.75 -0.77 18.87
C VAL A 246 3.13 -0.84 17.48
N PRO A 247 2.01 -0.11 17.21
CA PRO A 247 1.26 -0.28 15.96
C PRO A 247 2.06 0.09 14.73
N PHE A 248 1.81 -0.64 13.66
CA PHE A 248 2.18 -0.30 12.29
C PHE A 248 0.93 0.24 11.61
N LYS A 249 0.96 1.47 11.11
CA LYS A 249 -0.18 2.11 10.43
C LYS A 249 -0.03 2.11 8.92
N GLY A 250 1.19 2.34 8.44
CA GLY A 250 1.52 2.35 7.03
C GLY A 250 1.91 0.98 6.49
N SER A 251 2.40 0.97 5.27
CA SER A 251 2.91 -0.22 4.59
C SER A 251 4.42 -0.32 4.72
N GLY A 252 4.94 -1.54 4.74
CA GLY A 252 6.35 -1.79 4.57
C GLY A 252 6.79 -1.77 3.10
N THR A 253 8.04 -2.15 2.88
CA THR A 253 8.61 -2.46 1.57
C THR A 253 9.51 -3.69 1.73
N VAL A 254 9.32 -4.70 0.90
CA VAL A 254 10.31 -5.76 0.69
C VAL A 254 11.37 -5.22 -0.24
N ASP A 255 12.62 -5.60 -0.02
CA ASP A 255 13.74 -5.15 -0.84
C ASP A 255 13.46 -5.42 -2.34
N PRO A 256 13.56 -4.40 -3.22
CA PRO A 256 13.20 -4.55 -4.63
C PRO A 256 14.09 -5.54 -5.39
N ARG A 257 15.28 -5.85 -4.89
CA ARG A 257 16.15 -6.92 -5.45
C ARG A 257 15.61 -8.33 -5.21
N GLY A 258 14.46 -8.46 -4.53
CA GLY A 258 13.94 -9.76 -4.08
C GLY A 258 14.76 -10.37 -2.92
N TRP A 259 15.59 -9.56 -2.25
CA TRP A 259 16.29 -10.00 -1.06
C TRP A 259 15.33 -10.08 0.12
N PRO A 260 15.53 -11.04 1.03
CA PRO A 260 14.58 -11.27 2.13
C PRO A 260 14.74 -10.24 3.27
N ILE A 261 14.49 -8.96 2.93
CA ILE A 261 14.52 -7.83 3.87
C ILE A 261 13.16 -7.13 3.83
N LEU A 262 12.59 -6.88 5.00
CA LEU A 262 11.42 -6.02 5.18
C LEU A 262 11.85 -4.70 5.83
N TYR A 263 11.53 -3.60 5.18
CA TYR A 263 11.65 -2.24 5.71
C TYR A 263 10.27 -1.76 6.13
N VAL A 264 10.08 -1.37 7.41
CA VAL A 264 8.75 -0.98 7.92
C VAL A 264 8.85 -0.03 9.10
N GLY A 265 7.97 0.97 9.13
CA GLY A 265 7.89 1.94 10.20
C GLY A 265 6.68 1.75 11.12
N GLN A 266 6.82 2.15 12.38
CA GLN A 266 5.75 2.15 13.37
C GLN A 266 5.07 3.52 13.44
N GLY A 267 3.77 3.52 13.63
CA GLY A 267 2.91 4.69 13.46
C GLY A 267 2.19 5.15 14.72
N ASP A 268 2.82 5.20 15.89
CA ASP A 268 2.24 5.88 17.05
C ASP A 268 3.32 6.45 17.97
N HIS A 269 2.92 7.46 18.74
CA HIS A 269 3.81 8.12 19.69
C HIS A 269 3.56 7.61 21.11
N TYR A 270 4.50 6.81 21.63
CA TYR A 270 4.49 6.36 23.01
C TYR A 270 5.45 7.21 23.85
N LYS A 271 4.97 7.69 25.01
CA LYS A 271 5.78 8.40 26.01
C LYS A 271 6.57 7.45 26.91
N GLU A 272 6.16 6.18 26.96
CA GLU A 272 6.82 5.18 27.78
C GLU A 272 8.20 4.86 27.19
N SER A 273 9.24 4.98 28.02
CA SER A 273 10.60 4.65 27.62
C SER A 273 10.71 3.19 27.17
N GLY A 274 11.27 2.99 25.98
CA GLY A 274 11.43 1.67 25.36
C GLY A 274 10.28 1.26 24.43
N LYS A 275 9.22 2.07 24.31
CA LYS A 275 8.11 1.86 23.37
C LYS A 275 7.98 2.99 22.35
N GLU A 276 9.04 3.73 22.09
CA GLU A 276 9.05 4.73 21.03
C GLU A 276 8.88 4.05 19.66
N SER A 277 8.09 4.66 18.79
CA SER A 277 8.00 4.24 17.40
C SER A 277 9.36 4.29 16.71
N LYS A 278 9.64 3.28 15.90
CA LYS A 278 10.91 3.10 15.20
C LYS A 278 10.62 2.70 13.76
N PHE A 279 11.59 2.97 12.92
CA PHE A 279 11.70 2.34 11.63
C PHE A 279 12.64 1.13 11.73
N TYR A 280 12.29 0.04 11.08
CA TYR A 280 13.01 -1.23 11.12
C TYR A 280 13.45 -1.68 9.73
N ALA A 281 14.65 -2.23 9.65
CA ALA A 281 15.05 -3.21 8.64
C ALA A 281 15.08 -4.58 9.32
N ILE A 282 14.32 -5.54 8.79
CA ILE A 282 14.10 -6.87 9.39
C ILE A 282 14.52 -7.93 8.39
N SER A 283 15.35 -8.87 8.84
CA SER A 283 15.67 -10.09 8.09
C SER A 283 14.42 -10.99 8.00
N LEU A 284 13.99 -11.32 6.79
CA LEU A 284 12.95 -12.32 6.57
C LEU A 284 13.51 -13.75 6.54
N ILE A 285 14.83 -13.92 6.66
CA ILE A 285 15.44 -15.24 6.82
C ILE A 285 15.03 -15.85 8.18
N ASP A 286 15.15 -15.06 9.26
CA ASP A 286 14.97 -15.53 10.64
C ASP A 286 14.14 -14.60 11.53
N GLY A 287 13.76 -13.42 11.02
CA GLY A 287 12.93 -12.44 11.72
C GLY A 287 13.70 -11.50 12.65
N HIS A 288 15.04 -11.54 12.67
CA HIS A 288 15.80 -10.61 13.51
C HIS A 288 15.85 -9.19 12.92
N VAL A 289 16.02 -8.21 13.80
CA VAL A 289 16.15 -6.79 13.42
C VAL A 289 17.59 -6.53 12.96
N LEU A 290 17.75 -6.21 11.68
CA LEU A 290 19.04 -5.85 11.08
C LEU A 290 19.49 -4.45 11.51
N GLY A 291 18.56 -3.51 11.60
CA GLY A 291 18.84 -2.13 12.00
C GLY A 291 17.57 -1.35 12.33
N THR A 292 17.74 -0.24 13.06
CA THR A 292 16.66 0.68 13.40
C THR A 292 17.14 2.11 13.28
N PHE A 293 16.22 3.03 12.95
CA PHE A 293 16.45 4.46 12.98
C PHE A 293 15.18 5.21 13.41
N GLY A 294 15.32 6.49 13.72
CA GLY A 294 14.20 7.28 14.24
C GLY A 294 13.84 6.94 15.69
N ASN A 295 14.75 6.34 16.46
CA ASN A 295 14.48 5.73 17.77
C ASN A 295 14.21 6.71 18.91
N LYS A 296 14.46 8.02 18.70
CA LYS A 296 14.35 9.06 19.74
C LYS A 296 13.87 10.35 19.10
N PRO A 297 13.35 11.29 19.92
CA PRO A 297 13.17 12.64 19.45
C PRO A 297 14.43 13.13 18.76
N ASP A 298 14.33 13.41 17.47
CA ASP A 298 15.44 13.96 16.70
C ASP A 298 15.43 15.48 16.89
N SER A 299 16.51 16.03 17.45
CA SER A 299 16.64 17.47 17.67
C SER A 299 16.62 18.28 16.36
N PHE A 300 16.85 17.63 15.23
CA PHE A 300 16.73 18.23 13.91
C PHE A 300 15.28 18.33 13.42
N ALA A 301 14.35 17.53 13.95
CA ALA A 301 12.93 17.56 13.58
C ALA A 301 12.26 18.87 14.03
N LEU A 302 11.27 19.33 13.26
CA LEU A 302 10.45 20.49 13.62
C LEU A 302 9.37 20.17 14.65
N ARG A 303 9.02 18.89 14.77
CA ARG A 303 8.00 18.42 15.72
C ARG A 303 8.51 17.21 16.52
N SER A 304 7.95 17.05 17.70
CA SER A 304 8.34 15.96 18.62
C SER A 304 7.59 14.65 18.35
N PHE A 305 6.65 14.63 17.42
CA PHE A 305 5.91 13.42 17.06
C PHE A 305 6.79 12.48 16.24
N HIS A 306 6.87 11.23 16.67
CA HIS A 306 7.68 10.20 16.01
C HIS A 306 6.76 9.11 15.51
N ALA A 307 6.37 9.19 14.26
CA ALA A 307 5.70 8.14 13.54
C ALA A 307 6.37 7.95 12.18
N TYR A 308 6.21 6.76 11.64
CA TYR A 308 6.87 6.32 10.41
C TYR A 308 5.83 5.55 9.60
N ASP A 309 4.79 6.25 9.11
CA ASP A 309 3.63 5.66 8.43
C ASP A 309 3.85 5.49 6.92
N SER A 310 4.83 6.19 6.35
CA SER A 310 5.18 6.09 4.93
C SER A 310 5.81 4.73 4.58
N ALA A 311 5.65 4.30 3.33
CA ALA A 311 6.42 3.19 2.78
C ALA A 311 7.76 3.70 2.22
N PRO A 312 8.88 3.08 2.56
CA PRO A 312 10.20 3.47 2.05
C PRO A 312 10.37 3.19 0.56
N ILE A 313 11.35 3.85 -0.04
CA ILE A 313 11.86 3.54 -1.38
C ILE A 313 13.33 3.13 -1.22
N VAL A 314 13.74 2.09 -1.92
CA VAL A 314 15.13 1.63 -1.97
C VAL A 314 15.62 1.71 -3.41
N ASP A 315 16.70 2.43 -3.64
CA ASP A 315 17.46 2.32 -4.88
C ASP A 315 18.38 1.10 -4.80
N ALA A 316 18.07 0.11 -5.64
CA ALA A 316 18.77 -1.17 -5.65
C ALA A 316 20.23 -1.07 -6.09
N ALA A 317 20.52 -0.15 -7.01
CA ALA A 317 21.85 0.01 -7.60
C ALA A 317 22.85 0.61 -6.61
N THR A 318 22.45 1.64 -5.88
CA THR A 318 23.31 2.30 -4.88
C THR A 318 23.08 1.78 -3.46
N ASP A 319 22.21 0.82 -3.26
CA ASP A 319 21.84 0.29 -1.92
C ASP A 319 21.47 1.42 -0.93
N THR A 320 20.64 2.35 -1.42
CA THR A 320 20.25 3.54 -0.67
C THR A 320 18.76 3.57 -0.39
N LEU A 321 18.38 3.77 0.87
CA LEU A 321 17.01 3.90 1.31
C LEU A 321 16.62 5.38 1.45
N PHE A 322 15.46 5.75 0.93
CA PHE A 322 14.83 7.06 1.06
C PHE A 322 13.55 6.95 1.87
N TYR A 323 13.42 7.81 2.87
CA TYR A 323 12.29 7.74 3.78
C TYR A 323 11.77 9.11 4.22
N PRO A 324 10.51 9.46 3.94
CA PRO A 324 9.85 10.64 4.50
C PRO A 324 9.24 10.27 5.87
N GLY A 325 9.71 10.94 6.92
CA GLY A 325 9.25 10.70 8.29
C GLY A 325 8.14 11.67 8.70
N GLU A 326 7.15 11.22 9.47
CA GLU A 326 6.09 12.08 10.02
C GLU A 326 6.62 13.11 11.04
N ASN A 327 7.89 12.99 11.44
CA ASN A 327 8.62 14.00 12.20
C ASN A 327 9.09 15.20 11.35
N GLY A 328 8.74 15.24 10.07
CA GLY A 328 9.08 16.31 9.12
C GLY A 328 10.51 16.25 8.57
N ILE A 329 11.17 15.09 8.67
CA ILE A 329 12.51 14.86 8.12
C ILE A 329 12.43 13.91 6.93
N PHE A 330 13.04 14.28 5.81
CA PHE A 330 13.34 13.38 4.72
C PHE A 330 14.75 12.81 4.88
N TYR A 331 14.86 11.48 4.89
CA TYR A 331 16.09 10.73 5.15
C TYR A 331 16.62 10.10 3.86
N ARG A 332 17.94 10.17 3.66
CA ARG A 332 18.71 9.33 2.73
C ARG A 332 19.70 8.50 3.55
N ILE A 333 19.68 7.17 3.37
CA ILE A 333 20.46 6.23 4.18
C ILE A 333 21.12 5.22 3.26
N LYS A 334 22.45 5.22 3.20
CA LYS A 334 23.24 4.14 2.58
C LYS A 334 23.17 2.94 3.51
N LEU A 335 22.72 1.78 3.01
CA LEU A 335 22.46 0.60 3.85
C LEU A 335 23.69 -0.29 4.04
N ASN A 336 24.63 -0.31 3.06
CA ASN A 336 25.78 -1.21 3.03
C ASN A 336 25.36 -2.67 3.30
N THR A 337 24.38 -3.13 2.51
CA THR A 337 23.78 -4.46 2.63
C THR A 337 24.75 -5.52 2.11
N SER A 338 24.93 -6.60 2.88
CA SER A 338 25.61 -7.81 2.47
C SER A 338 24.68 -8.99 2.53
N TYR A 339 24.43 -9.64 1.39
CA TYR A 339 23.57 -10.81 1.29
C TYR A 339 24.27 -11.93 0.52
N ASP A 340 24.43 -13.07 1.17
CA ASP A 340 24.88 -14.32 0.55
C ASP A 340 23.75 -15.35 0.64
N LYS A 341 23.04 -15.55 -0.47
CA LYS A 341 21.93 -16.47 -0.59
C LYS A 341 22.35 -17.92 -0.31
N ALA A 342 23.55 -18.33 -0.78
CA ALA A 342 24.02 -19.70 -0.58
C ALA A 342 24.38 -20.00 0.88
N ALA A 343 24.95 -19.02 1.58
CA ALA A 343 25.25 -19.12 3.00
C ALA A 343 24.04 -18.84 3.90
N GLY A 344 22.97 -18.25 3.36
CA GLY A 344 21.80 -17.80 4.12
C GLY A 344 22.15 -16.66 5.10
N THR A 345 23.13 -15.81 4.75
CA THR A 345 23.57 -14.71 5.61
C THR A 345 23.14 -13.36 5.06
N LEU A 346 22.68 -12.48 5.95
CA LEU A 346 22.18 -11.16 5.61
C LEU A 346 22.54 -10.16 6.72
N THR A 347 23.18 -9.06 6.35
CA THR A 347 23.54 -7.96 7.26
C THR A 347 23.36 -6.62 6.58
N ILE A 348 23.18 -5.56 7.38
CA ILE A 348 23.29 -4.17 6.94
C ILE A 348 24.25 -3.43 7.88
N ASP A 349 24.96 -2.42 7.37
CA ASP A 349 25.80 -1.50 8.15
C ASP A 349 25.50 -0.05 7.74
N PRO A 350 24.33 0.49 8.17
CA PRO A 350 23.82 1.76 7.68
C PRO A 350 24.72 2.92 8.08
N GLU A 351 25.03 3.78 7.12
CA GLU A 351 25.70 5.06 7.39
C GLU A 351 24.82 6.01 8.20
N THR A 352 25.43 7.02 8.81
CA THR A 352 24.68 8.12 9.43
C THR A 352 23.81 8.80 8.38
N PRO A 353 22.47 8.87 8.59
CA PRO A 353 21.57 9.42 7.60
C PRO A 353 21.88 10.85 7.20
N VAL A 354 21.81 11.15 5.91
CA VAL A 354 21.61 12.53 5.43
C VAL A 354 20.17 12.89 5.69
N LYS A 355 19.92 14.04 6.33
CA LYS A 355 18.60 14.49 6.73
C LYS A 355 18.31 15.85 6.15
N VAL A 356 17.11 16.02 5.60
CA VAL A 356 16.62 17.32 5.13
C VAL A 356 15.27 17.60 5.80
N ARG A 357 15.07 18.84 6.24
CA ARG A 357 13.80 19.40 6.66
C ARG A 357 13.59 20.76 6.02
N TYR A 358 12.37 21.24 5.99
CA TYR A 358 12.06 22.56 5.45
C TYR A 358 11.43 23.48 6.49
N GLU A 359 11.46 24.77 6.22
CA GLU A 359 10.72 25.83 6.90
C GLU A 359 10.02 26.68 5.82
N ALA A 360 8.77 27.09 6.07
CA ALA A 360 7.98 27.92 5.17
C ALA A 360 7.12 28.89 5.98
N ILE A 361 6.58 29.95 5.34
CA ILE A 361 5.67 30.91 6.01
C ILE A 361 4.49 30.16 6.64
N ARG A 362 3.91 29.20 5.93
CA ARG A 362 2.77 28.38 6.40
C ARG A 362 3.10 27.60 7.66
N THR A 363 4.28 26.99 7.71
CA THR A 363 4.70 26.14 8.83
C THR A 363 4.99 26.92 10.11
N GLN A 364 5.30 28.22 10.01
CA GLN A 364 5.54 29.09 11.16
C GLN A 364 4.25 29.58 11.83
N SER A 365 3.11 29.37 11.21
CA SER A 365 1.81 29.83 11.75
C SER A 365 1.32 29.06 12.98
N GLY A 366 1.91 27.90 13.28
CA GLY A 366 1.46 27.00 14.34
C GLY A 366 0.10 26.32 14.08
N LYS A 367 -0.50 26.57 12.89
CA LYS A 367 -1.79 26.03 12.49
C LYS A 367 -1.67 24.66 11.84
N TYR A 368 -0.61 24.45 11.05
CA TYR A 368 -0.41 23.25 10.26
C TYR A 368 0.38 22.20 11.02
N TRP A 369 -0.01 20.97 10.85
CA TRP A 369 0.77 19.80 11.22
C TRP A 369 1.96 19.67 10.26
N LEU A 370 3.14 19.26 10.75
CA LEU A 370 4.35 19.20 9.94
C LEU A 370 4.87 17.78 9.92
N GLY A 371 4.79 17.11 8.80
CA GLY A 371 5.30 15.76 8.65
C GLY A 371 4.89 15.15 7.32
N TYR A 372 5.41 13.97 7.06
CA TYR A 372 5.13 13.21 5.87
C TYR A 372 4.40 11.92 6.29
N GLU A 373 3.07 11.88 6.08
CA GLU A 373 2.26 10.66 6.24
C GLU A 373 2.15 9.91 4.91
N ALA A 374 2.07 10.65 3.79
CA ALA A 374 2.10 10.08 2.45
C ALA A 374 3.46 9.45 2.12
N SER A 375 3.44 8.32 1.41
CA SER A 375 4.66 7.71 0.90
C SER A 375 5.23 8.53 -0.26
N ALA A 376 6.56 8.46 -0.44
CA ALA A 376 7.23 9.12 -1.55
C ALA A 376 7.01 8.39 -2.88
N VAL A 377 7.10 9.15 -3.96
CA VAL A 377 7.25 8.68 -5.34
C VAL A 377 8.66 8.98 -5.81
N ALA A 378 9.26 8.13 -6.62
CA ALA A 378 10.58 8.38 -7.18
C ALA A 378 10.62 8.13 -8.68
N TRP A 379 11.36 8.97 -9.40
CA TRP A 379 11.59 8.87 -10.82
C TRP A 379 12.94 9.48 -11.21
N ARG A 380 13.76 8.77 -11.90
CA ARG A 380 15.15 9.14 -12.21
C ARG A 380 15.94 9.42 -10.92
N HIS A 381 16.49 10.60 -10.74
CA HIS A 381 17.15 11.03 -9.49
C HIS A 381 16.28 12.00 -8.67
N TYR A 382 14.97 12.00 -8.90
CA TYR A 382 14.02 12.83 -8.17
C TYR A 382 13.12 12.01 -7.26
N VAL A 383 12.84 12.57 -6.09
CA VAL A 383 11.82 12.07 -5.16
C VAL A 383 10.78 13.16 -4.94
N TYR A 384 9.51 12.76 -5.00
CA TYR A 384 8.36 13.64 -4.81
C TYR A 384 7.70 13.34 -3.48
N LEU A 385 7.50 14.39 -2.67
CA LEU A 385 6.99 14.31 -1.31
C LEU A 385 5.73 15.17 -1.17
N CYS A 386 4.71 14.65 -0.48
CA CYS A 386 3.57 15.43 -0.02
C CYS A 386 3.56 15.48 1.50
N ASP A 387 3.12 16.59 2.08
CA ASP A 387 3.13 16.79 3.52
C ASP A 387 1.79 17.26 4.11
N ASN A 388 1.72 17.24 5.45
CA ASN A 388 0.55 17.70 6.19
C ASN A 388 0.32 19.23 6.15
N ALA A 389 1.27 20.01 5.65
CA ALA A 389 1.10 21.45 5.44
C ALA A 389 0.54 21.81 4.06
N GLY A 390 0.31 20.82 3.20
CA GLY A 390 -0.27 20.99 1.87
C GLY A 390 0.74 21.46 0.83
N PHE A 391 1.99 21.03 0.96
CA PHE A 391 3.00 21.20 -0.08
C PHE A 391 3.34 19.87 -0.76
N MET A 392 3.53 19.94 -2.06
CA MET A 392 4.22 18.91 -2.83
C MET A 392 5.60 19.43 -3.22
N GLN A 393 6.61 18.57 -3.07
CA GLN A 393 8.01 18.93 -3.29
C GLN A 393 8.66 17.96 -4.27
N CYS A 394 9.51 18.47 -5.16
CA CYS A 394 10.48 17.68 -5.90
C CYS A 394 11.85 17.85 -5.26
N VAL A 395 12.48 16.78 -4.88
CA VAL A 395 13.83 16.77 -4.29
C VAL A 395 14.76 16.00 -5.23
N ASP A 396 15.85 16.65 -5.65
CA ASP A 396 16.98 15.99 -6.27
C ASP A 396 17.75 15.23 -5.19
N VAL A 397 17.73 13.89 -5.25
CA VAL A 397 18.30 13.06 -4.18
C VAL A 397 19.81 12.90 -4.27
N ASP A 398 20.44 13.25 -5.37
CA ASP A 398 21.90 13.25 -5.49
C ASP A 398 22.53 14.40 -4.70
N THR A 399 21.79 15.52 -4.62
CA THR A 399 22.19 16.72 -3.89
C THR A 399 21.37 16.97 -2.62
N MET A 400 20.26 16.24 -2.42
CA MET A 400 19.28 16.43 -1.37
C MET A 400 18.68 17.85 -1.33
N LYS A 401 18.61 18.52 -2.48
CA LYS A 401 18.05 19.87 -2.63
C LYS A 401 16.65 19.82 -3.20
N THR A 402 15.76 20.64 -2.65
CA THR A 402 14.43 20.86 -3.22
C THR A 402 14.57 21.67 -4.52
N VAL A 403 14.02 21.12 -5.61
CA VAL A 403 14.03 21.74 -6.95
C VAL A 403 12.82 22.65 -7.11
N TRP A 404 11.63 22.13 -6.79
CA TRP A 404 10.39 22.90 -6.85
C TRP A 404 9.45 22.54 -5.68
N VAL A 405 8.53 23.45 -5.37
CA VAL A 405 7.50 23.30 -4.34
C VAL A 405 6.18 23.81 -4.91
N GLN A 406 5.14 23.00 -4.88
CA GLN A 406 3.78 23.38 -5.31
C GLN A 406 2.81 23.37 -4.12
N ASP A 407 1.97 24.37 -4.01
CA ASP A 407 0.84 24.42 -3.06
C ASP A 407 -0.29 23.50 -3.55
N ILE A 408 -0.55 22.42 -2.83
CA ILE A 408 -1.67 21.49 -3.04
C ILE A 408 -2.73 21.65 -1.94
N TRP A 409 -2.78 22.83 -1.35
CA TRP A 409 -3.78 23.40 -0.48
C TRP A 409 -3.72 23.00 0.99
N ASP A 410 -3.98 21.75 1.33
CA ASP A 410 -4.15 21.30 2.71
C ASP A 410 -3.47 19.94 2.91
N ASP A 411 -3.66 19.34 4.04
CA ASP A 411 -3.09 18.07 4.46
C ASP A 411 -3.20 17.00 3.36
N THR A 412 -2.16 16.17 3.22
CA THR A 412 -2.09 15.16 2.18
C THR A 412 -1.62 13.83 2.75
N ASN A 413 -2.60 12.94 2.96
CA ASN A 413 -2.39 11.55 3.38
C ASN A 413 -2.32 10.59 2.17
N ALA A 414 -2.98 10.95 1.06
CA ALA A 414 -2.90 10.19 -0.17
C ALA A 414 -1.49 10.23 -0.75
N THR A 415 -0.92 9.05 -1.00
CA THR A 415 0.34 8.95 -1.73
C THR A 415 0.10 9.32 -3.20
N PRO A 416 0.90 10.20 -3.81
CA PRO A 416 0.80 10.47 -5.23
C PRO A 416 1.11 9.21 -6.04
N CYS A 417 0.55 9.10 -7.24
CA CYS A 417 0.99 8.13 -8.24
C CYS A 417 1.61 8.85 -9.43
N PHE A 418 2.50 8.19 -10.14
CA PHE A 418 3.32 8.77 -11.19
C PHE A 418 3.17 8.02 -12.50
N GLU A 419 3.14 8.75 -13.61
CA GLU A 419 3.10 8.26 -14.97
C GLU A 419 4.16 8.96 -15.81
N GLU A 420 4.96 8.20 -16.55
CA GLU A 420 5.90 8.75 -17.51
C GLU A 420 5.17 9.24 -18.77
N ASP A 421 5.67 10.30 -19.35
CA ASP A 421 5.27 10.81 -20.66
C ASP A 421 6.53 10.99 -21.54
N PRO A 422 7.00 9.90 -22.17
CA PRO A 422 8.17 9.92 -23.03
C PRO A 422 8.05 10.85 -24.23
N GLU A 423 6.84 11.03 -24.77
CA GLU A 423 6.58 11.88 -25.94
C GLU A 423 6.86 13.36 -25.64
N ASN A 424 6.52 13.81 -24.42
CA ASN A 424 6.75 15.17 -23.97
C ASN A 424 8.02 15.33 -23.11
N GLY A 425 8.77 14.26 -22.92
CA GLY A 425 10.01 14.22 -22.14
C GLY A 425 9.79 14.61 -20.68
N THR A 426 8.66 14.22 -20.07
CA THR A 426 8.28 14.51 -18.69
C THR A 426 7.58 13.31 -18.06
N GLY A 427 6.93 13.53 -16.94
CA GLY A 427 5.96 12.65 -16.30
C GLY A 427 4.94 13.47 -15.54
N TYR A 428 3.90 12.82 -15.04
CA TYR A 428 2.82 13.45 -14.31
C TYR A 428 2.59 12.79 -12.96
N LEU A 429 2.32 13.61 -11.97
CA LEU A 429 1.94 13.21 -10.63
C LEU A 429 0.45 13.46 -10.43
N TYR A 430 -0.26 12.47 -9.87
CA TYR A 430 -1.67 12.57 -9.55
C TYR A 430 -1.86 12.41 -8.04
N VAL A 431 -2.49 13.40 -7.41
CA VAL A 431 -2.66 13.44 -5.95
C VAL A 431 -3.90 14.22 -5.56
N GLY A 432 -4.53 13.84 -4.47
CA GLY A 432 -5.62 14.60 -3.85
C GLY A 432 -5.27 14.98 -2.42
N ASN A 433 -5.79 16.11 -1.93
CA ASN A 433 -5.63 16.53 -0.55
C ASN A 433 -6.87 16.23 0.31
N THR A 434 -6.69 16.24 1.62
CA THR A 434 -7.77 16.16 2.61
C THR A 434 -8.14 17.54 3.15
N LEU A 435 -9.27 17.63 3.83
CA LEU A 435 -9.75 18.85 4.48
C LEU A 435 -9.44 18.79 5.98
N ASP A 436 -8.31 19.35 6.38
CA ASP A 436 -7.88 19.33 7.78
C ASP A 436 -7.69 20.72 8.37
N ASN A 437 -6.96 21.60 7.70
CA ASN A 437 -6.59 22.92 8.21
C ASN A 437 -7.42 24.06 7.63
N LYS A 438 -8.10 23.86 6.50
CA LYS A 438 -8.83 24.91 5.76
C LYS A 438 -10.36 24.81 5.87
N MET A 439 -10.89 24.02 6.80
CA MET A 439 -12.33 23.95 7.08
C MET A 439 -12.84 25.19 7.80
N ASP A 440 -14.11 25.52 7.60
CA ASP A 440 -14.86 26.51 8.36
C ASP A 440 -15.30 25.96 9.76
N SER A 441 -16.02 26.78 10.53
CA SER A 441 -16.53 26.40 11.86
C SER A 441 -17.54 25.23 11.84
N ASN A 442 -18.06 24.87 10.68
CA ASN A 442 -19.00 23.76 10.47
C ASN A 442 -18.31 22.51 9.92
N GLY A 443 -16.99 22.52 9.79
CA GLY A 443 -16.22 21.44 9.19
C GLY A 443 -16.29 21.38 7.67
N LYS A 444 -16.72 22.47 7.00
CA LYS A 444 -16.90 22.54 5.55
C LYS A 444 -15.72 23.24 4.89
N GLY A 445 -15.28 22.74 3.74
CA GLY A 445 -14.23 23.35 2.96
C GLY A 445 -14.07 22.72 1.58
N LYS A 446 -13.01 23.11 0.88
CA LYS A 446 -12.69 22.62 -0.45
C LYS A 446 -11.45 21.74 -0.43
N VAL A 447 -11.51 20.67 -1.20
CA VAL A 447 -10.38 19.80 -1.55
C VAL A 447 -10.26 19.72 -3.06
N ALA A 448 -9.11 19.28 -3.56
CA ALA A 448 -8.92 19.07 -4.98
C ALA A 448 -8.12 17.79 -5.27
N PHE A 449 -8.33 17.27 -6.48
CA PHE A 449 -7.50 16.27 -7.11
C PHE A 449 -6.71 16.93 -8.24
N PHE A 450 -5.39 16.71 -8.27
CA PHE A 450 -4.44 17.42 -9.11
C PHE A 450 -3.73 16.48 -10.07
N LYS A 451 -3.46 16.98 -11.29
CA LYS A 451 -2.40 16.49 -12.18
C LYS A 451 -1.31 17.54 -12.23
N ILE A 452 -0.07 17.15 -11.94
CA ILE A 452 1.08 18.03 -11.80
C ILE A 452 2.21 17.53 -12.70
N ASP A 453 2.83 18.42 -13.50
CA ASP A 453 4.03 18.12 -14.28
C ASP A 453 5.20 17.86 -13.34
N ALA A 454 5.81 16.68 -13.44
CA ALA A 454 6.85 16.25 -12.52
C ALA A 454 8.18 17.02 -12.68
N CYS A 455 8.48 17.51 -13.88
CA CYS A 455 9.68 18.30 -14.11
C CYS A 455 9.53 19.74 -13.60
N SER A 456 8.33 20.33 -13.67
CA SER A 456 8.17 21.75 -13.38
C SER A 456 7.37 22.07 -12.11
N GLY A 457 6.57 21.14 -11.61
CA GLY A 457 5.63 21.37 -10.52
C GLY A 457 4.39 22.17 -10.97
N GLU A 458 4.21 22.41 -12.28
CA GLU A 458 3.02 23.09 -12.81
C GLU A 458 1.77 22.23 -12.62
N ILE A 459 0.68 22.84 -12.13
CA ILE A 459 -0.63 22.18 -12.09
C ILE A 459 -1.21 22.19 -13.49
N ILE A 460 -1.29 21.03 -14.14
CA ILE A 460 -1.86 20.87 -15.48
C ILE A 460 -3.38 21.01 -15.44
N TRP A 461 -4.00 20.35 -14.46
CA TRP A 461 -5.42 20.52 -14.13
C TRP A 461 -5.68 20.18 -12.67
N GLN A 462 -6.80 20.69 -12.15
CA GLN A 462 -7.33 20.33 -10.83
C GLN A 462 -8.85 20.20 -10.87
N LYS A 463 -9.40 19.29 -10.05
CA LYS A 463 -10.85 19.12 -9.86
C LYS A 463 -11.21 19.36 -8.41
N GLU A 464 -12.06 20.36 -8.17
CA GLU A 464 -12.43 20.82 -6.83
C GLU A 464 -13.74 20.19 -6.37
N TYR A 465 -13.78 19.85 -5.08
CA TYR A 465 -14.95 19.34 -4.38
C TYR A 465 -15.17 20.10 -3.08
N GLU A 466 -16.43 20.39 -2.78
CA GLU A 466 -16.82 20.84 -1.46
C GLU A 466 -17.11 19.60 -0.60
N VAL A 467 -16.40 19.46 0.51
CA VAL A 467 -16.51 18.33 1.43
C VAL A 467 -16.66 18.79 2.87
N TYR A 468 -17.00 17.86 3.74
CA TYR A 468 -17.09 18.07 5.17
C TYR A 468 -16.15 17.14 5.90
N THR A 469 -15.58 17.64 6.99
CA THR A 469 -14.78 16.91 7.98
C THR A 469 -15.45 17.03 9.35
N ASP A 470 -15.46 15.98 10.12
CA ASP A 470 -15.83 16.03 11.53
C ASP A 470 -14.64 15.67 12.41
N LYS A 471 -14.84 15.70 13.74
CA LYS A 471 -13.76 15.39 14.72
C LYS A 471 -13.25 13.92 14.67
N HIS A 472 -13.88 13.05 13.90
CA HIS A 472 -13.57 11.63 13.83
C HIS A 472 -13.13 11.17 12.44
N VAL A 473 -13.62 11.84 11.39
CA VAL A 473 -13.40 11.42 10.01
C VAL A 473 -13.10 12.64 9.14
N THR A 474 -11.93 12.65 8.55
CA THR A 474 -11.48 13.67 7.62
C THR A 474 -12.09 13.45 6.25
N GLY A 475 -12.66 14.51 5.67
CA GLY A 475 -13.17 14.53 4.30
C GLY A 475 -12.05 14.79 3.29
N GLY A 476 -12.31 14.49 2.01
CA GLY A 476 -11.36 14.64 0.92
C GLY A 476 -10.73 13.32 0.47
N PHE A 477 -9.55 13.40 -0.11
CA PHE A 477 -8.84 12.30 -0.75
C PHE A 477 -7.85 11.67 0.22
N GLN A 478 -8.25 10.59 0.91
CA GLN A 478 -7.37 9.79 1.76
C GLN A 478 -6.71 8.65 0.99
N GLY A 479 -7.42 8.09 0.00
CA GLY A 479 -6.93 7.01 -0.85
C GLY A 479 -6.06 7.52 -2.00
N SER A 480 -5.01 6.76 -2.31
CA SER A 480 -4.16 6.99 -3.48
C SER A 480 -4.87 6.53 -4.75
N ALA A 481 -4.54 7.13 -5.89
CA ALA A 481 -5.17 6.79 -7.16
C ALA A 481 -4.59 5.52 -7.80
N VAL A 482 -5.34 4.97 -8.77
CA VAL A 482 -4.90 3.96 -9.75
C VAL A 482 -4.76 4.62 -11.10
N LEU A 483 -3.65 4.39 -11.78
CA LEU A 483 -3.50 4.70 -13.20
C LEU A 483 -4.02 3.53 -14.03
N GLY A 484 -5.02 3.81 -14.85
CA GLY A 484 -5.65 2.80 -15.69
C GLY A 484 -4.73 2.31 -16.81
N ARG A 485 -4.85 1.02 -17.12
CA ARG A 485 -4.28 0.35 -18.30
C ARG A 485 -5.35 -0.55 -18.94
N GLY A 486 -5.10 -1.07 -20.11
CA GLY A 486 -6.07 -1.93 -20.81
C GLY A 486 -7.42 -1.22 -21.01
N GLU A 487 -8.54 -1.79 -20.51
CA GLU A 487 -9.87 -1.17 -20.60
C GLU A 487 -9.95 0.21 -19.92
N LEU A 488 -9.08 0.50 -18.97
CA LEU A 488 -9.02 1.77 -18.24
C LEU A 488 -7.96 2.72 -18.79
N GLU A 489 -7.36 2.41 -19.94
CA GLU A 489 -6.36 3.30 -20.56
C GLU A 489 -6.91 4.73 -20.71
N GLY A 490 -6.06 5.71 -20.39
CA GLY A 490 -6.48 7.11 -20.38
C GLY A 490 -7.24 7.57 -19.13
N LEU A 491 -7.52 6.68 -18.16
CA LEU A 491 -8.23 7.03 -16.93
C LEU A 491 -7.31 7.02 -15.71
N VAL A 492 -7.58 7.94 -14.78
CA VAL A 492 -7.09 7.88 -13.40
C VAL A 492 -8.27 7.76 -12.45
N ILE A 493 -8.21 6.79 -11.51
CA ILE A 493 -9.32 6.43 -10.63
C ILE A 493 -8.91 6.63 -9.19
N THR A 494 -9.70 7.37 -8.43
CA THR A 494 -9.43 7.63 -7.01
C THR A 494 -10.71 7.61 -6.18
N THR A 495 -10.55 7.73 -4.86
CA THR A 495 -11.66 7.80 -3.91
C THR A 495 -11.60 9.09 -3.12
N TYR A 496 -12.76 9.69 -2.82
CA TYR A 496 -12.85 10.77 -1.85
C TYR A 496 -14.07 10.63 -0.95
N SER A 497 -14.03 11.27 0.20
CA SER A 497 -15.08 11.21 1.21
C SER A 497 -15.59 12.60 1.57
N SER A 498 -16.87 12.67 1.92
CA SER A 498 -17.48 13.85 2.50
C SER A 498 -18.26 13.44 3.73
N VAL A 499 -17.93 14.02 4.88
CA VAL A 499 -18.53 13.71 6.17
C VAL A 499 -19.40 14.90 6.58
N GLY A 500 -20.68 14.73 6.68
CA GLY A 500 -21.62 15.81 7.01
C GLY A 500 -22.93 15.20 7.47
N ASN A 501 -24.07 15.71 7.01
CA ASN A 501 -25.39 15.16 7.33
C ASN A 501 -25.62 13.75 6.71
N GLY A 502 -24.59 12.92 6.66
CA GLY A 502 -24.55 11.57 6.11
C GLY A 502 -23.21 11.32 5.46
N TYR A 503 -22.46 10.37 5.99
CA TYR A 503 -21.19 9.95 5.43
C TYR A 503 -21.38 9.50 3.98
N ALA A 504 -20.60 10.05 3.07
CA ALA A 504 -20.59 9.66 1.68
C ALA A 504 -19.16 9.45 1.19
N GLY A 505 -18.93 8.34 0.50
CA GLY A 505 -17.71 8.07 -0.22
C GLY A 505 -18.01 7.97 -1.72
N TYR A 506 -17.04 8.30 -2.52
CA TYR A 506 -17.15 8.27 -3.97
C TYR A 506 -15.90 7.64 -4.58
N VAL A 507 -16.10 6.84 -5.61
CA VAL A 507 -15.06 6.41 -6.55
C VAL A 507 -15.25 7.22 -7.81
N VAL A 508 -14.21 7.85 -8.30
CA VAL A 508 -14.29 8.72 -9.48
C VAL A 508 -13.20 8.33 -10.46
N ALA A 509 -13.57 8.20 -11.73
CA ALA A 509 -12.63 8.10 -12.83
C ALA A 509 -12.57 9.43 -13.58
N TYR A 510 -11.38 9.93 -13.77
CA TYR A 510 -11.11 11.12 -14.57
C TYR A 510 -10.35 10.74 -15.83
N ASP A 511 -10.65 11.43 -16.92
CA ASP A 511 -9.80 11.45 -18.10
C ASP A 511 -8.44 12.09 -17.76
N LYS A 512 -7.34 11.38 -17.99
CA LYS A 512 -5.98 11.82 -17.64
C LYS A 512 -5.53 13.10 -18.36
N GLN A 513 -6.05 13.39 -19.56
CA GLN A 513 -5.68 14.59 -20.32
C GLN A 513 -6.44 15.81 -19.82
N THR A 514 -7.76 15.71 -19.68
CA THR A 514 -8.65 16.85 -19.43
C THR A 514 -9.03 17.04 -17.97
N GLY A 515 -8.88 15.98 -17.15
CA GLY A 515 -9.38 15.92 -15.79
C GLY A 515 -10.90 15.87 -15.70
N GLU A 516 -11.65 15.68 -16.80
CA GLU A 516 -13.10 15.56 -16.76
C GLU A 516 -13.54 14.25 -16.08
N GLU A 517 -14.63 14.32 -15.28
CA GLU A 517 -15.23 13.12 -14.69
C GLU A 517 -15.85 12.28 -15.80
N VAL A 518 -15.34 11.04 -15.99
CA VAL A 518 -15.88 10.08 -16.95
C VAL A 518 -17.04 9.30 -16.33
N TRP A 519 -16.86 8.85 -15.10
CA TRP A 519 -17.90 8.22 -14.30
C TRP A 519 -17.63 8.39 -12.80
N LYS A 520 -18.69 8.20 -12.01
CA LYS A 520 -18.67 8.33 -10.55
C LYS A 520 -19.59 7.28 -9.92
N TYR A 521 -19.07 6.54 -8.96
CA TYR A 521 -19.80 5.57 -8.17
C TYR A 521 -19.85 6.01 -6.71
N ARG A 522 -21.04 5.95 -6.09
CA ARG A 522 -21.23 6.28 -4.67
C ARG A 522 -21.19 5.03 -3.82
N VAL A 523 -20.32 4.98 -2.82
CA VAL A 523 -20.30 3.93 -1.79
C VAL A 523 -21.11 4.34 -0.56
N THR A 524 -21.50 3.34 0.24
CA THR A 524 -22.18 3.55 1.53
C THR A 524 -21.14 3.98 2.57
N GLY A 525 -21.33 5.11 3.26
CA GLY A 525 -20.36 5.62 4.22
C GLY A 525 -19.13 6.27 3.58
N TYR A 526 -18.06 6.51 4.34
CA TYR A 526 -16.81 7.05 3.82
C TYR A 526 -15.88 5.95 3.29
N THR A 527 -14.96 6.31 2.41
CA THR A 527 -13.90 5.43 1.92
C THR A 527 -12.56 6.13 1.99
N TRP A 528 -11.63 5.55 2.77
CA TRP A 528 -10.23 6.00 2.88
C TRP A 528 -9.27 5.05 2.15
N CYS A 529 -9.73 3.83 1.85
CA CYS A 529 -8.92 2.87 1.14
C CYS A 529 -8.63 3.32 -0.31
N SER A 530 -7.45 3.02 -0.77
CA SER A 530 -7.09 3.17 -2.18
C SER A 530 -7.75 2.08 -3.02
N PRO A 531 -8.30 2.35 -4.21
CA PRO A 531 -8.82 1.33 -5.09
C PRO A 531 -7.70 0.46 -5.67
N VAL A 532 -8.04 -0.75 -6.11
CA VAL A 532 -7.18 -1.66 -6.89
C VAL A 532 -7.86 -1.98 -8.20
N ALA A 533 -7.13 -1.91 -9.31
CA ALA A 533 -7.63 -2.36 -10.61
C ALA A 533 -6.92 -3.66 -11.01
N MET A 534 -7.68 -4.73 -11.12
CA MET A 534 -7.22 -6.05 -11.59
C MET A 534 -7.60 -6.21 -13.05
N TYR A 535 -6.80 -6.95 -13.81
CA TYR A 535 -7.00 -7.11 -15.25
C TYR A 535 -6.94 -8.57 -15.67
N ASP A 536 -7.84 -8.97 -16.59
CA ASP A 536 -7.74 -10.25 -17.24
C ASP A 536 -6.75 -10.24 -18.42
N ALA A 537 -6.55 -11.39 -19.06
CA ALA A 537 -5.63 -11.53 -20.18
C ALA A 537 -6.02 -10.70 -21.44
N ASN A 538 -7.24 -10.19 -21.50
CA ASN A 538 -7.74 -9.34 -22.58
C ASN A 538 -7.69 -7.84 -22.20
N GLY A 539 -7.18 -7.52 -21.01
CA GLY A 539 -7.12 -6.15 -20.49
C GLY A 539 -8.44 -5.63 -19.94
N LYS A 540 -9.46 -6.49 -19.74
CA LYS A 540 -10.71 -6.13 -19.08
C LYS A 540 -10.47 -5.88 -17.60
N ALA A 541 -11.04 -4.81 -17.08
CA ALA A 541 -10.76 -4.32 -15.73
C ALA A 541 -11.83 -4.73 -14.71
N TYR A 542 -11.38 -4.97 -13.47
CA TYR A 542 -12.18 -5.21 -12.29
C TYR A 542 -11.65 -4.33 -11.15
N ILE A 543 -12.43 -3.35 -10.72
CA ILE A 543 -11.99 -2.34 -9.75
C ILE A 543 -12.52 -2.70 -8.37
N ILE A 544 -11.63 -3.01 -7.45
CA ILE A 544 -11.96 -3.34 -6.06
C ILE A 544 -11.95 -2.07 -5.22
N VAL A 545 -13.04 -1.83 -4.51
CA VAL A 545 -13.24 -0.67 -3.64
C VAL A 545 -13.83 -1.12 -2.31
N CYS A 546 -13.34 -0.56 -1.20
CA CYS A 546 -13.83 -0.86 0.13
C CYS A 546 -14.28 0.42 0.86
N ASN A 547 -15.05 0.25 1.94
CA ASN A 547 -15.55 1.37 2.72
C ASN A 547 -15.65 1.08 4.23
N CYS A 548 -15.99 2.11 5.00
CA CYS A 548 -16.10 2.03 6.46
C CYS A 548 -17.26 1.17 6.98
N THR A 549 -18.20 0.79 6.15
CA THR A 549 -19.32 -0.12 6.54
C THR A 549 -18.99 -1.59 6.33
N GLY A 550 -17.79 -1.88 5.83
CA GLY A 550 -17.32 -3.24 5.57
C GLY A 550 -17.69 -3.78 4.20
N ASP A 551 -18.23 -2.93 3.32
CA ASP A 551 -18.51 -3.35 1.94
C ASP A 551 -17.19 -3.46 1.16
N ILE A 552 -17.11 -4.51 0.37
CA ILE A 552 -16.09 -4.77 -0.64
C ILE A 552 -16.84 -4.93 -1.94
N CYS A 553 -16.69 -3.95 -2.82
CA CYS A 553 -17.36 -3.89 -4.11
C CYS A 553 -16.38 -4.20 -5.24
N VAL A 554 -16.84 -4.88 -6.28
CA VAL A 554 -16.15 -4.94 -7.57
C VAL A 554 -16.96 -4.17 -8.61
N LEU A 555 -16.27 -3.23 -9.29
CA LEU A 555 -16.84 -2.44 -10.38
C LEU A 555 -16.24 -2.86 -11.70
N ASP A 556 -17.00 -2.71 -12.79
CA ASP A 556 -16.44 -2.81 -14.16
C ASP A 556 -15.68 -1.55 -14.57
N GLY A 557 -15.07 -1.55 -15.75
CA GLY A 557 -14.33 -0.40 -16.29
C GLY A 557 -15.18 0.86 -16.52
N LYS A 558 -16.51 0.75 -16.44
CA LYS A 558 -17.47 1.85 -16.59
C LYS A 558 -18.04 2.33 -15.26
N GLY A 559 -17.56 1.78 -14.14
CA GLY A 559 -18.03 2.12 -12.80
C GLY A 559 -19.35 1.47 -12.39
N ASN A 560 -19.83 0.44 -13.09
CA ASN A 560 -21.00 -0.31 -12.67
C ASN A 560 -20.63 -1.38 -11.64
N GLU A 561 -21.41 -1.52 -10.56
CA GLU A 561 -21.24 -2.58 -9.56
C GLU A 561 -21.55 -3.95 -10.20
N LEU A 562 -20.56 -4.85 -10.20
CA LEU A 562 -20.72 -6.24 -10.64
C LEU A 562 -21.13 -7.14 -9.46
N ASP A 563 -20.52 -6.93 -8.31
CA ASP A 563 -20.81 -7.69 -7.08
C ASP A 563 -20.36 -6.91 -5.84
N LYS A 564 -20.90 -7.34 -4.69
CA LYS A 564 -20.57 -6.77 -3.39
C LYS A 564 -20.72 -7.80 -2.28
N ILE A 565 -19.73 -7.87 -1.41
CA ILE A 565 -19.79 -8.61 -0.14
C ILE A 565 -19.57 -7.66 1.03
N ASN A 566 -19.98 -8.05 2.24
CA ASN A 566 -19.78 -7.26 3.45
C ASN A 566 -19.15 -8.12 4.54
N VAL A 567 -18.10 -7.59 5.17
CA VAL A 567 -17.35 -8.26 6.26
C VAL A 567 -17.70 -7.72 7.65
N GLU A 568 -18.74 -6.86 7.76
CA GLU A 568 -19.28 -6.29 9.00
C GLU A 568 -18.21 -5.65 9.91
N SER A 569 -17.19 -5.04 9.31
CA SER A 569 -16.10 -4.37 10.01
C SER A 569 -15.58 -3.22 9.16
N ASN A 570 -15.28 -2.08 9.80
CA ASN A 570 -14.73 -0.92 9.11
C ASN A 570 -13.45 -1.28 8.34
N ILE A 571 -13.41 -0.91 7.06
CA ILE A 571 -12.24 -1.05 6.19
C ILE A 571 -11.71 0.35 5.88
N GLU A 572 -10.51 0.63 6.37
CA GLU A 572 -9.73 1.83 6.07
C GLU A 572 -8.43 1.47 5.32
N ALA A 573 -7.93 0.25 5.53
CA ALA A 573 -6.76 -0.29 4.85
C ALA A 573 -7.01 -0.47 3.35
N SER A 574 -5.97 -0.24 2.57
CA SER A 574 -6.00 -0.45 1.12
C SER A 574 -5.85 -1.94 0.78
N PRO A 575 -6.61 -2.48 -0.17
CA PRO A 575 -6.43 -3.84 -0.64
C PRO A 575 -5.14 -3.99 -1.46
N VAL A 576 -4.63 -5.22 -1.52
CA VAL A 576 -3.57 -5.66 -2.43
C VAL A 576 -4.07 -6.89 -3.18
N ALA A 577 -3.67 -7.05 -4.45
CA ALA A 577 -4.12 -8.17 -5.24
C ALA A 577 -2.97 -8.84 -6.01
N PHE A 578 -3.11 -10.17 -6.20
CA PHE A 578 -2.21 -11.01 -6.98
C PHE A 578 -3.03 -12.08 -7.72
N ASP A 579 -2.93 -12.16 -9.04
CA ASP A 579 -3.80 -12.97 -9.90
C ASP A 579 -5.30 -12.72 -9.56
N ASN A 580 -6.03 -13.73 -9.07
CA ASN A 580 -7.44 -13.63 -8.65
C ASN A 580 -7.63 -13.26 -7.17
N TYR A 581 -6.55 -13.23 -6.39
CA TYR A 581 -6.61 -13.13 -4.95
C TYR A 581 -6.45 -11.69 -4.48
N ILE A 582 -7.20 -11.33 -3.43
CA ILE A 582 -7.22 -10.01 -2.81
C ILE A 582 -7.04 -10.19 -1.31
N VAL A 583 -6.19 -9.38 -0.70
CA VAL A 583 -6.05 -9.33 0.76
C VAL A 583 -6.46 -7.98 1.28
N ILE A 584 -7.29 -7.98 2.31
CA ILE A 584 -7.84 -6.77 2.95
C ILE A 584 -7.74 -6.90 4.46
N GLY A 585 -7.32 -5.82 5.10
CA GLY A 585 -7.36 -5.68 6.54
C GLY A 585 -8.56 -4.86 7.03
N THR A 586 -9.06 -5.18 8.22
CA THR A 586 -10.16 -4.45 8.86
C THR A 586 -9.77 -3.92 10.23
N ARG A 587 -10.52 -2.91 10.73
CA ARG A 587 -10.24 -2.25 12.02
C ARG A 587 -10.51 -3.14 13.25
N VAL A 588 -11.38 -4.13 13.13
CA VAL A 588 -11.81 -4.91 14.31
C VAL A 588 -11.64 -6.40 14.12
N LYS A 589 -12.10 -6.93 13.00
CA LYS A 589 -12.22 -8.38 12.81
C LYS A 589 -10.94 -9.05 12.32
N GLY A 590 -10.06 -8.35 11.63
CA GLY A 590 -8.78 -8.92 11.20
C GLY A 590 -8.52 -8.82 9.71
N ILE A 591 -7.90 -9.87 9.16
CA ILE A 591 -7.43 -9.95 7.78
C ILE A 591 -8.27 -10.96 7.02
N TYR A 592 -8.67 -10.59 5.81
CA TYR A 592 -9.46 -11.42 4.90
C TYR A 592 -8.69 -11.69 3.61
N GLY A 593 -8.72 -12.95 3.18
CA GLY A 593 -8.39 -13.34 1.81
C GLY A 593 -9.66 -13.56 1.02
N ILE A 594 -9.72 -12.96 -0.15
CA ILE A 594 -10.89 -12.90 -1.03
C ILE A 594 -10.44 -13.31 -2.42
N GLU A 595 -11.32 -13.94 -3.16
CA GLU A 595 -11.10 -14.24 -4.57
C GLU A 595 -12.18 -13.56 -5.41
N ILE A 596 -11.77 -13.02 -6.57
CA ILE A 596 -12.66 -12.70 -7.67
C ILE A 596 -12.67 -13.85 -8.67
N TYR A 597 -13.86 -14.32 -9.10
CA TYR A 597 -14.01 -15.49 -9.99
C TYR A 597 -15.05 -15.30 -11.09
#